data_7c67827ffdb68da05691fdf5fee73db5
#
_entry.id   7c67827ffdb68da05691fdf5fee73db5
#
_cell.length_a   1.000
_cell.length_b   1.000
_cell.length_c   1.000
_cell.angle_alpha   90.00
_cell.angle_beta   90.00
_cell.angle_gamma   90.00
#
_symmetry.space_group_name_H-M   'P 1'
#
loop_
_entity.id
_entity.type
_entity.pdbx_description
1 polymer ?
#
loop_
_entity_poly.entity_id
_entity_poly.type
_entity_poly.pdbx_seq_one_letter_code
_entity_poly.pdbx_strand_id
1 'polypeptide(L)'
;DKELGFYPFITQDGKYLVLYVAKGTDPRNNIYYRKIADENGDFIKLFNKMEASYNFVFNEETTFFFVTDNDAPNKRIIAVDIRKPEKKNWQEMLSEISDPIQRVEFINHHFLVEYSHNVHSQLKIFDSAGNFVKEIKLPT
;
A
#
# COMPACT_ATOMS: atom_id res chain seq x y z
N ASP A 1 -14.43 8.73 -17.34
CA ASP A 1 -15.64 8.53 -16.55
C ASP A 1 -15.80 9.68 -15.57
N LYS A 2 -16.99 10.26 -15.54
CA LYS A 2 -17.30 11.43 -14.68
C LYS A 2 -17.21 11.13 -13.19
N GLU A 3 -17.29 9.86 -12.81
CA GLU A 3 -17.27 9.45 -11.42
C GLU A 3 -15.86 9.18 -10.88
N LEU A 4 -14.86 9.12 -11.77
CA LEU A 4 -13.49 8.84 -11.35
C LEU A 4 -12.82 10.08 -10.80
N GLY A 5 -12.24 9.93 -9.62
CA GLY A 5 -11.36 10.94 -9.03
C GLY A 5 -9.92 10.48 -9.14
N PHE A 6 -9.02 11.44 -9.38
CA PHE A 6 -7.58 11.19 -9.50
C PHE A 6 -6.86 11.96 -8.39
N TYR A 7 -6.11 11.26 -7.56
CA TYR A 7 -5.42 11.85 -6.40
C TYR A 7 -3.94 11.58 -6.52
N PRO A 8 -3.16 12.58 -6.98
CA PRO A 8 -1.74 12.40 -7.26
C PRO A 8 -0.88 12.56 -6.02
N PHE A 9 0.22 11.82 -5.97
CA PHE A 9 1.31 12.09 -5.04
C PHE A 9 2.63 11.65 -5.67
N ILE A 10 3.73 12.18 -5.12
CA ILE A 10 5.08 11.84 -5.57
C ILE A 10 5.71 10.93 -4.52
N THR A 11 6.39 9.88 -4.96
CA THR A 11 7.11 9.00 -4.04
C THR A 11 8.22 9.77 -3.33
N GLN A 12 8.58 9.32 -2.13
CA GLN A 12 9.52 10.03 -1.28
C GLN A 12 10.89 10.19 -1.94
N ASP A 13 11.30 9.24 -2.79
CA ASP A 13 12.55 9.31 -3.54
C ASP A 13 12.49 10.28 -4.73
N GLY A 14 11.30 10.83 -5.04
CA GLY A 14 11.11 11.77 -6.14
C GLY A 14 11.10 11.14 -7.52
N LYS A 15 11.07 9.81 -7.63
CA LYS A 15 11.19 9.12 -8.92
C LYS A 15 9.87 8.86 -9.62
N TYR A 16 8.79 8.72 -8.88
CA TYR A 16 7.49 8.33 -9.43
C TYR A 16 6.39 9.28 -9.05
N LEU A 17 5.51 9.54 -10.01
CA LEU A 17 4.22 10.16 -9.78
C LEU A 17 3.19 9.04 -9.75
N VAL A 18 2.46 8.93 -8.64
CA VAL A 18 1.47 7.88 -8.44
C VAL A 18 0.08 8.50 -8.37
N LEU A 19 -0.90 7.86 -8.99
CA LEU A 19 -2.29 8.29 -8.94
C LEU A 19 -3.12 7.24 -8.22
N TYR A 20 -3.84 7.66 -7.20
CA TYR A 20 -5.01 6.94 -6.72
C TYR A 20 -6.16 7.23 -7.67
N VAL A 21 -6.81 6.20 -8.15
CA VAL A 21 -7.98 6.33 -9.02
C VAL A 21 -9.16 5.74 -8.27
N ALA A 22 -10.04 6.60 -7.79
CA ALA A 22 -11.18 6.22 -6.98
C ALA A 22 -12.48 6.48 -7.73
N LYS A 23 -13.53 5.72 -7.41
CA LYS A 23 -14.85 5.87 -8.01
C LYS A 23 -15.87 6.15 -6.91
N GLY A 24 -16.26 7.43 -6.78
CA GLY A 24 -17.23 7.83 -5.76
C GLY A 24 -16.77 7.45 -4.36
N THR A 25 -17.66 6.79 -3.61
CA THR A 25 -17.39 6.32 -2.25
C THR A 25 -16.97 4.85 -2.19
N ASP A 26 -16.75 4.22 -3.35
CA ASP A 26 -16.28 2.84 -3.41
C ASP A 26 -14.92 2.73 -2.68
N PRO A 27 -14.77 1.81 -1.72
CA PRO A 27 -13.48 1.65 -1.02
C PRO A 27 -12.39 1.05 -1.89
N ARG A 28 -12.75 0.45 -3.03
CA ARG A 28 -11.78 -0.09 -3.98
C ARG A 28 -11.19 1.04 -4.81
N ASN A 29 -9.98 0.85 -5.28
CA ASN A 29 -9.31 1.84 -6.11
C ASN A 29 -8.36 1.18 -7.11
N ASN A 30 -7.99 1.95 -8.12
CA ASN A 30 -6.90 1.60 -9.00
C ASN A 30 -5.66 2.40 -8.62
N ILE A 31 -4.50 1.95 -9.08
CA ILE A 31 -3.23 2.65 -8.93
C ILE A 31 -2.59 2.77 -10.30
N TYR A 32 -2.31 4.00 -10.72
CA TYR A 32 -1.54 4.29 -11.90
C TYR A 32 -0.24 4.97 -11.49
N TYR A 33 0.80 4.85 -12.31
CA TYR A 33 2.06 5.54 -12.02
C TYR A 33 2.78 5.88 -13.32
N ARG A 34 3.72 6.81 -13.21
CA ARG A 34 4.72 7.05 -14.25
C ARG A 34 6.00 7.56 -13.61
N LYS A 35 7.11 7.44 -14.34
CA LYS A 35 8.37 8.05 -13.91
C LYS A 35 8.29 9.56 -14.10
N ILE A 36 8.73 10.32 -13.09
CA ILE A 36 8.76 11.78 -13.18
C ILE A 36 9.73 12.24 -14.27
N ALA A 37 10.88 11.57 -14.41
CA ALA A 37 11.89 11.91 -15.41
C ALA A 37 11.42 11.70 -16.85
N ASP A 38 10.37 10.94 -17.06
CA ASP A 38 9.82 10.65 -18.39
C ASP A 38 8.75 11.70 -18.72
N GLU A 39 9.17 12.84 -19.26
CA GLU A 39 8.29 14.00 -19.48
C GLU A 39 7.08 13.73 -20.36
N ASN A 40 7.20 12.81 -21.29
CA ASN A 40 6.12 12.47 -22.22
C ASN A 40 5.56 11.08 -21.98
N GLY A 41 5.87 10.49 -20.83
CA GLY A 41 5.42 9.16 -20.50
C GLY A 41 3.94 9.10 -20.18
N ASP A 42 3.26 8.09 -20.71
CA ASP A 42 1.90 7.78 -20.30
C ASP A 42 1.90 7.12 -18.92
N PHE A 43 0.78 7.27 -18.24
CA PHE A 43 0.59 6.53 -16.99
C PHE A 43 0.49 5.04 -17.27
N ILE A 44 1.19 4.26 -16.47
CA ILE A 44 1.09 2.80 -16.47
C ILE A 44 0.02 2.42 -15.45
N LYS A 45 -0.92 1.59 -15.87
CA LYS A 45 -2.03 1.15 -15.04
C LYS A 45 -1.62 -0.10 -14.27
N LEU A 46 -1.06 0.11 -13.08
CA LEU A 46 -0.54 -0.99 -12.25
C LEU A 46 -1.68 -1.87 -11.74
N PHE A 47 -2.71 -1.28 -11.16
CA PHE A 47 -3.94 -1.95 -10.76
C PHE A 47 -5.11 -1.23 -11.42
N ASN A 48 -5.87 -1.94 -12.27
CA ASN A 48 -6.84 -1.31 -13.15
C ASN A 48 -8.21 -2.02 -13.22
N LYS A 49 -8.49 -2.92 -12.29
CA LYS A 49 -9.73 -3.71 -12.34
C LYS A 49 -10.76 -3.29 -11.30
N MET A 50 -10.45 -2.32 -10.48
CA MET A 50 -11.31 -1.84 -9.38
C MET A 50 -11.79 -3.03 -8.52
N GLU A 51 -10.90 -3.97 -8.23
CA GLU A 51 -11.27 -5.22 -7.55
C GLU A 51 -10.88 -5.27 -6.07
N ALA A 52 -10.07 -4.33 -5.61
CA ALA A 52 -9.59 -4.29 -4.23
C ALA A 52 -9.14 -2.87 -3.87
N SER A 53 -8.87 -2.64 -2.59
CA SER A 53 -8.24 -1.41 -2.15
C SER A 53 -6.73 -1.60 -2.11
N TYR A 54 -6.00 -0.56 -2.50
CA TYR A 54 -4.55 -0.52 -2.50
C TYR A 54 -4.09 0.81 -1.93
N ASN A 55 -3.41 0.78 -0.79
CA ASN A 55 -2.83 1.97 -0.19
C ASN A 55 -1.31 1.88 -0.29
N PHE A 56 -0.72 2.80 -1.04
CA PHE A 56 0.72 2.87 -1.19
C PHE A 56 1.37 3.22 0.16
N VAL A 57 2.39 2.47 0.54
CA VAL A 57 3.13 2.69 1.78
C VAL A 57 4.47 3.34 1.49
N PHE A 58 5.25 2.74 0.60
CA PHE A 58 6.62 3.12 0.34
C PHE A 58 7.11 2.39 -0.91
N ASN A 59 8.25 2.83 -1.46
CA ASN A 59 8.92 2.06 -2.50
C ASN A 59 10.42 2.01 -2.24
N GLU A 60 11.01 0.88 -2.59
CA GLU A 60 12.46 0.72 -2.71
C GLU A 60 12.74 0.46 -4.18
N GLU A 61 13.27 1.46 -4.88
CA GLU A 61 13.49 1.41 -6.32
C GLU A 61 12.18 1.02 -7.04
N THR A 62 12.16 -0.11 -7.74
CA THR A 62 11.00 -0.60 -8.49
C THR A 62 10.07 -1.48 -7.68
N THR A 63 10.31 -1.67 -6.40
CA THR A 63 9.42 -2.44 -5.53
C THR A 63 8.51 -1.48 -4.77
N PHE A 64 7.21 -1.59 -5.02
CA PHE A 64 6.19 -0.78 -4.35
C PHE A 64 5.50 -1.61 -3.27
N PHE A 65 5.38 -1.06 -2.07
CA PHE A 65 4.69 -1.72 -0.96
C PHE A 65 3.29 -1.14 -0.81
N PHE A 66 2.30 -2.02 -0.72
CA PHE A 66 0.89 -1.64 -0.55
C PHE A 66 0.26 -2.38 0.60
N VAL A 67 -0.63 -1.69 1.31
CA VAL A 67 -1.64 -2.34 2.14
C VAL A 67 -2.83 -2.63 1.24
N THR A 68 -3.31 -3.85 1.24
CA THR A 68 -4.41 -4.27 0.37
C THR A 68 -5.34 -5.24 1.06
N ASP A 69 -6.61 -5.19 0.67
CA ASP A 69 -7.60 -6.20 1.04
C ASP A 69 -7.77 -7.30 -0.02
N ASN A 70 -6.94 -7.29 -1.05
CA ASN A 70 -6.96 -8.35 -2.06
C ASN A 70 -6.64 -9.69 -1.40
N ASP A 71 -7.61 -10.62 -1.40
CA ASP A 71 -7.57 -11.91 -0.70
C ASP A 71 -7.26 -11.80 0.80
N ALA A 72 -7.55 -10.64 1.41
CA ALA A 72 -7.27 -10.39 2.82
C ALA A 72 -8.25 -9.34 3.36
N PRO A 73 -9.46 -9.73 3.79
CA PRO A 73 -10.47 -8.77 4.28
C PRO A 73 -9.98 -7.85 5.38
N ASN A 74 -9.11 -8.34 6.26
CA ASN A 74 -8.51 -7.52 7.33
C ASN A 74 -7.18 -6.88 6.91
N LYS A 75 -6.83 -7.02 5.64
CA LYS A 75 -5.68 -6.42 4.98
C LYS A 75 -4.35 -7.10 5.29
N ARG A 76 -3.44 -6.93 4.37
CA ARG A 76 -2.08 -7.46 4.41
C ARG A 76 -1.15 -6.46 3.71
N ILE A 77 0.15 -6.63 3.88
CA ILE A 77 1.14 -5.83 3.17
C ILE A 77 1.77 -6.69 2.09
N ILE A 78 1.76 -6.18 0.86
CA ILE A 78 2.38 -6.84 -0.29
C ILE A 78 3.50 -5.97 -0.86
N ALA A 79 4.49 -6.63 -1.44
CA ALA A 79 5.54 -5.98 -2.23
C ALA A 79 5.31 -6.35 -3.69
N VAL A 80 5.24 -5.34 -4.54
CA VAL A 80 4.99 -5.49 -5.97
C VAL A 80 6.18 -4.93 -6.73
N ASP A 81 6.89 -5.79 -7.45
CA ASP A 81 7.89 -5.32 -8.41
C ASP A 81 7.13 -4.82 -9.64
N ILE A 82 7.18 -3.51 -9.89
CA ILE A 82 6.43 -2.92 -11.00
C ILE A 82 6.90 -3.39 -12.37
N ARG A 83 8.07 -4.04 -12.45
CA ARG A 83 8.57 -4.67 -13.68
C ARG A 83 7.91 -6.04 -13.92
N LYS A 84 7.34 -6.64 -12.88
CA LYS A 84 6.64 -7.93 -12.90
C LYS A 84 5.40 -7.83 -12.02
N PRO A 85 4.39 -7.06 -12.43
CA PRO A 85 3.30 -6.66 -11.53
C PRO A 85 2.23 -7.73 -11.31
N GLU A 86 2.29 -8.85 -12.01
CA GLU A 86 1.28 -9.90 -11.91
C GLU A 86 1.19 -10.43 -10.48
N LYS A 87 -0.02 -10.72 -10.05
CA LYS A 87 -0.29 -11.17 -8.67
C LYS A 87 0.55 -12.38 -8.25
N LYS A 88 0.83 -13.29 -9.19
CA LYS A 88 1.68 -14.48 -8.91
C LYS A 88 3.10 -14.10 -8.46
N ASN A 89 3.55 -12.88 -8.79
CA ASN A 89 4.89 -12.40 -8.44
C ASN A 89 4.90 -11.53 -7.19
N TRP A 90 3.74 -11.24 -6.61
CA TRP A 90 3.70 -10.45 -5.37
C TRP A 90 4.35 -11.22 -4.23
N GLN A 91 5.03 -10.50 -3.35
CA GLN A 91 5.53 -11.04 -2.10
C GLN A 91 4.67 -10.53 -0.96
N GLU A 92 4.21 -11.43 -0.11
CA GLU A 92 3.49 -11.04 1.09
C GLU A 92 4.52 -10.70 2.17
N MET A 93 4.57 -9.43 2.55
CA MET A 93 5.50 -8.95 3.57
C MET A 93 4.93 -9.08 4.96
N LEU A 94 3.63 -8.93 5.10
CA LEU A 94 2.91 -9.08 6.37
C LEU A 94 1.57 -9.73 6.07
N SER A 95 1.36 -10.89 6.68
CA SER A 95 0.13 -11.67 6.48
C SER A 95 -1.05 -11.04 7.22
N GLU A 96 -2.24 -11.24 6.67
CA GLU A 96 -3.48 -10.88 7.35
C GLU A 96 -3.59 -11.59 8.69
N ILE A 97 -4.08 -10.88 9.71
CA ILE A 97 -4.47 -11.48 10.99
C ILE A 97 -5.93 -11.15 11.28
N SER A 98 -6.47 -11.64 12.41
CA SER A 98 -7.86 -11.37 12.76
C SER A 98 -8.14 -9.90 13.06
N ASP A 99 -7.14 -9.14 13.48
CA ASP A 99 -7.28 -7.71 13.69
C ASP A 99 -7.05 -6.96 12.37
N PRO A 100 -7.96 -6.07 11.96
CA PRO A 100 -7.76 -5.30 10.73
C PRO A 100 -6.63 -4.30 10.86
N ILE A 101 -5.86 -4.15 9.79
CA ILE A 101 -4.89 -3.06 9.67
C ILE A 101 -5.64 -1.77 9.40
N GLN A 102 -5.38 -0.75 10.19
CA GLN A 102 -5.96 0.58 9.99
C GLN A 102 -4.99 1.52 9.29
N ARG A 103 -3.71 1.43 9.59
CA ARG A 103 -2.71 2.33 9.03
C ARG A 103 -1.34 1.68 9.06
N VAL A 104 -0.53 1.98 8.05
CA VAL A 104 0.85 1.53 7.96
C VAL A 104 1.73 2.71 7.57
N GLU A 105 2.84 2.86 8.26
CA GLU A 105 3.91 3.79 7.88
C GLU A 105 5.21 3.01 7.77
N PHE A 106 6.08 3.43 6.85
CA PHE A 106 7.40 2.83 6.71
C PHE A 106 8.43 3.89 7.09
N ILE A 107 9.15 3.67 8.18
CA ILE A 107 10.10 4.62 8.74
C ILE A 107 11.34 3.84 9.17
N ASN A 108 12.52 4.32 8.75
CA ASN A 108 13.80 3.75 9.17
C ASN A 108 13.85 2.22 8.95
N HIS A 109 13.45 1.78 7.75
CA HIS A 109 13.43 0.37 7.33
C HIS A 109 12.52 -0.53 8.19
N HIS A 110 11.53 0.07 8.84
CA HIS A 110 10.55 -0.67 9.64
C HIS A 110 9.14 -0.29 9.22
N PHE A 111 8.23 -1.26 9.32
CA PHE A 111 6.79 -0.99 9.21
C PHE A 111 6.23 -0.73 10.59
N LEU A 112 5.61 0.43 10.76
CA LEU A 112 4.79 0.73 11.92
C LEU A 112 3.35 0.45 11.53
N VAL A 113 2.72 -0.55 12.15
CA VAL A 113 1.40 -1.01 11.78
C VAL A 113 0.44 -0.75 12.93
N GLU A 114 -0.63 -0.02 12.63
CA GLU A 114 -1.72 0.20 13.56
C GLU A 114 -2.83 -0.78 13.25
N TYR A 115 -3.16 -1.63 14.23
CA TYR A 115 -4.26 -2.59 14.17
C TYR A 115 -5.41 -2.12 15.04
N SER A 116 -6.63 -2.49 14.66
CA SER A 116 -7.80 -2.35 15.54
C SER A 116 -8.04 -3.68 16.23
N HIS A 117 -7.94 -3.68 17.57
CA HIS A 117 -8.20 -4.86 18.40
C HIS A 117 -9.25 -4.51 19.44
N ASN A 118 -10.42 -5.15 19.37
CA ASN A 118 -11.53 -4.90 20.30
C ASN A 118 -11.82 -3.39 20.46
N VAL A 119 -11.96 -2.68 19.34
CA VAL A 119 -12.15 -1.23 19.23
C VAL A 119 -11.02 -0.37 19.83
N HIS A 120 -9.90 -0.96 20.17
CA HIS A 120 -8.70 -0.26 20.60
C HIS A 120 -7.61 -0.37 19.55
N SER A 121 -6.79 0.66 19.44
CA SER A 121 -5.64 0.62 18.54
C SER A 121 -4.46 -0.07 19.18
N GLN A 122 -3.78 -0.91 18.41
CA GLN A 122 -2.50 -1.52 18.78
C GLN A 122 -1.46 -1.12 17.75
N LEU A 123 -0.28 -0.72 18.21
CA LEU A 123 0.85 -0.41 17.36
C LEU A 123 1.89 -1.50 17.44
N LYS A 124 2.27 -2.04 16.27
CA LYS A 124 3.31 -3.06 16.18
C LYS A 124 4.35 -2.63 15.18
N ILE A 125 5.60 -2.95 15.48
CA ILE A 125 6.72 -2.68 14.59
C ILE A 125 7.21 -4.00 14.01
N PHE A 126 7.39 -4.00 12.68
CA PHE A 126 7.97 -5.11 11.93
C PHE A 126 9.18 -4.58 11.17
N ASP A 127 10.19 -5.40 10.97
CA ASP A 127 11.31 -5.02 10.11
C ASP A 127 10.90 -5.07 8.64
N SER A 128 11.79 -4.66 7.75
CA SER A 128 11.49 -4.60 6.31
C SER A 128 11.26 -5.97 5.66
N ALA A 129 11.64 -7.05 6.33
CA ALA A 129 11.36 -8.41 5.89
C ALA A 129 10.03 -8.94 6.43
N GLY A 130 9.32 -8.15 7.25
CA GLY A 130 8.04 -8.53 7.82
C GLY A 130 8.14 -9.29 9.15
N ASN A 131 9.32 -9.30 9.77
CA ASN A 131 9.50 -9.96 11.07
C ASN A 131 9.08 -9.03 12.21
N PHE A 132 8.33 -9.59 13.17
CA PHE A 132 7.90 -8.82 14.34
C PHE A 132 9.09 -8.36 15.17
N VAL A 133 9.12 -7.08 15.52
CA VAL A 133 10.16 -6.48 16.36
C VAL A 133 9.62 -6.24 17.77
N LYS A 134 8.56 -5.46 17.88
CA LYS A 134 7.94 -5.18 19.18
C LYS A 134 6.56 -4.54 19.04
N GLU A 135 5.81 -4.58 20.12
CA GLU A 135 4.58 -3.82 20.24
C GLU A 135 4.87 -2.55 21.05
N ILE A 136 4.27 -1.44 20.63
CA ILE A 136 4.33 -0.17 21.34
C ILE A 136 3.02 -0.01 22.10
N LYS A 137 3.11 0.12 23.42
CA LYS A 137 1.93 0.35 24.24
C LYS A 137 1.52 1.80 24.13
N LEU A 138 0.25 2.02 23.84
CA LEU A 138 -0.30 3.38 23.78
C LEU A 138 -0.62 3.85 25.19
N PRO A 139 -0.53 5.17 25.44
CA PRO A 139 -0.97 5.74 26.72
C PRO A 139 -2.47 5.48 26.92
N THR A 140 -2.86 5.20 28.15
CA THR A 140 -4.27 5.02 28.51
C THR A 140 -4.83 6.22 29.25
#